data_ad2e29dcc5165ab63fd773509a4f0222
#
_entry.id   ad2e29dcc5165ab63fd773509a4f0222
#
_cell.length_a   1.000
_cell.length_b   1.000
_cell.length_c   1.000
_cell.angle_alpha   90.00
_cell.angle_beta   90.00
_cell.angle_gamma   90.00
#
_symmetry.space_group_name_H-M   'P 1'
#
loop_
_entity.id
_entity.type
_entity.pdbx_description
1 polymer ?
#
loop_
_entity_poly.entity_id
_entity_poly.type
_entity_poly.pdbx_seq_one_letter_code
_entity_poly.pdbx_strand_id
1 'polypeptide(L)'
;MGVIELSSRGARCSRRTLLRYGVAGSTLFYAFPPIASRAVHATPPGGTAIARPHTWLLASANQLRPPPPAAPTRGELDELLRMQALRSAVTNAAIAHWNEGAGVLPWTTVALDLVKRTRRNPVRAGRALALLHAAINDAVVAAFDAKEAYFRERPAVVEPAILQQGPITPGLSTFPSEQAAIAGAASTVLIHLFPEETIERINARASDAANTCLQAGANYRSDVAAGLALGRAIGKYAVTRGEADGSNQEWDGKRVHTGEGYWAPTPPRYIPYPLEPMAGSWHTWAVPDVAALRPPPPPAWGTPAWLAELDAVRQATAKRTPEQATAALFWAGNDGTVSPAGIWLEIARDMIKRDRLNTLQTARVLALTSIAMADAFVCCWDAKYTYWSARPIQGDVTLDVLFPTPPFPSYTSGHATISGAAAAVLGGIFPSDAHDLDARAVEAKNSRLWAGFHYPIDNDVGLAHGRQIGRLVLERETTTL
;
A
#
# COMPACT_ATOMS: atom_id res chain seq x y z
N MET A 1 50.05 -41.19 -30.64
CA MET A 1 50.07 -39.74 -30.73
C MET A 1 48.87 -39.34 -31.57
N GLY A 2 47.81 -38.91 -30.98
CA GLY A 2 46.59 -38.44 -31.64
C GLY A 2 45.89 -37.47 -30.66
N VAL A 3 45.98 -36.21 -30.96
CA VAL A 3 45.37 -35.12 -30.19
C VAL A 3 43.89 -35.07 -30.58
N ILE A 4 43.00 -35.24 -29.62
CA ILE A 4 41.55 -35.04 -29.81
C ILE A 4 41.25 -33.58 -29.47
N GLU A 5 40.91 -32.77 -30.47
CA GLU A 5 40.33 -31.43 -30.30
C GLU A 5 38.89 -31.53 -29.83
N LEU A 6 38.61 -31.03 -28.63
CA LEU A 6 37.26 -30.81 -28.12
C LEU A 6 36.74 -29.49 -28.64
N SER A 7 35.84 -29.54 -29.60
CA SER A 7 35.08 -28.40 -30.10
C SER A 7 34.09 -27.90 -29.05
N SER A 8 34.39 -26.77 -28.42
CA SER A 8 33.49 -26.03 -27.55
C SER A 8 32.46 -25.26 -28.38
N ARG A 9 31.25 -25.78 -28.57
CA ARG A 9 30.10 -25.00 -29.04
C ARG A 9 29.48 -24.24 -27.84
N GLY A 10 30.04 -23.08 -27.53
CA GLY A 10 29.41 -22.13 -26.66
C GLY A 10 28.19 -21.52 -27.35
N ALA A 11 27.03 -21.75 -26.80
CA ALA A 11 25.79 -21.04 -27.20
C ALA A 11 25.97 -19.56 -26.94
N ARG A 12 26.21 -18.74 -27.96
CA ARG A 12 26.26 -17.28 -27.90
C ARG A 12 24.85 -16.78 -27.72
N CYS A 13 24.49 -16.41 -26.50
CA CYS A 13 23.30 -15.60 -26.27
C CYS A 13 23.46 -14.27 -27.03
N SER A 14 22.58 -14.03 -28.00
CA SER A 14 22.65 -12.89 -28.89
C SER A 14 22.50 -11.59 -28.12
N ARG A 15 23.41 -10.61 -28.35
CA ARG A 15 23.31 -9.24 -27.84
C ARG A 15 21.97 -8.54 -28.15
N ARG A 16 21.23 -9.03 -29.14
CA ARG A 16 19.88 -8.54 -29.48
C ARG A 16 18.82 -8.89 -28.44
N THR A 17 18.97 -10.01 -27.73
CA THR A 17 18.02 -10.41 -26.67
C THR A 17 18.24 -9.58 -25.40
N LEU A 18 19.48 -9.22 -25.08
CA LEU A 18 19.79 -8.31 -23.96
C LEU A 18 19.35 -6.85 -24.19
N LEU A 19 19.34 -6.40 -25.45
CA LEU A 19 18.86 -5.04 -25.80
C LEU A 19 17.33 -4.92 -25.85
N ARG A 20 16.59 -6.03 -25.91
CA ARG A 20 15.11 -5.99 -25.79
C ARG A 20 14.62 -5.80 -24.37
N TYR A 21 15.45 -6.02 -23.37
CA TYR A 21 15.12 -5.87 -21.94
C TYR A 21 16.02 -4.86 -21.23
N GLY A 22 16.79 -4.09 -21.99
CA GLY A 22 17.55 -2.95 -21.49
C GLY A 22 16.58 -1.83 -21.12
N VAL A 23 16.44 -1.62 -19.85
CA VAL A 23 15.67 -0.54 -19.23
C VAL A 23 16.29 0.80 -19.65
N ALA A 24 15.75 1.40 -20.72
CA ALA A 24 15.72 2.83 -20.83
C ALA A 24 14.66 3.30 -19.83
N GLY A 25 15.05 4.18 -18.90
CA GLY A 25 14.14 4.76 -17.91
C GLY A 25 13.13 5.71 -18.51
N SER A 26 12.27 5.20 -19.37
CA SER A 26 11.05 5.84 -19.82
C SER A 26 9.94 5.29 -18.93
N THR A 27 9.40 6.11 -18.07
CA THR A 27 8.15 5.90 -17.38
C THR A 27 7.08 5.73 -18.45
N LEU A 28 6.86 4.50 -18.89
CA LEU A 28 5.66 4.16 -19.62
C LEU A 28 4.51 4.30 -18.63
N PHE A 29 3.87 5.46 -18.64
CA PHE A 29 2.54 5.64 -18.10
C PHE A 29 1.64 4.70 -18.91
N TYR A 30 1.31 3.55 -18.34
CA TYR A 30 0.15 2.80 -18.76
C TYR A 30 -1.04 3.65 -18.31
N ALA A 31 -1.50 4.53 -19.21
CA ALA A 31 -2.78 5.19 -19.02
C ALA A 31 -3.83 4.09 -19.17
N PHE A 32 -4.33 3.57 -18.04
CA PHE A 32 -5.65 2.97 -18.09
C PHE A 32 -6.57 4.00 -18.75
N PRO A 33 -7.48 3.60 -19.62
CA PRO A 33 -8.51 4.52 -20.06
C PRO A 33 -9.10 5.14 -18.78
N PRO A 34 -9.24 6.48 -18.71
CA PRO A 34 -9.80 7.12 -17.53
C PRO A 34 -11.11 6.39 -17.25
N ILE A 35 -11.34 6.05 -15.97
CA ILE A 35 -12.63 5.51 -15.53
C ILE A 35 -13.65 6.46 -16.11
N ALA A 36 -14.46 5.97 -17.05
CA ALA A 36 -15.34 6.82 -17.82
C ALA A 36 -16.16 7.65 -16.85
N SER A 37 -16.00 8.96 -16.88
CA SER A 37 -16.70 9.90 -16.03
C SER A 37 -18.18 9.87 -16.42
N ARG A 38 -18.91 8.89 -15.87
CA ARG A 38 -20.34 9.05 -15.69
C ARG A 38 -20.48 10.04 -14.55
N ALA A 39 -20.68 11.30 -14.91
CA ALA A 39 -21.16 12.32 -14.01
C ALA A 39 -22.56 11.91 -13.51
N VAL A 40 -22.60 10.99 -12.57
CA VAL A 40 -23.72 10.85 -11.66
C VAL A 40 -23.40 11.86 -10.57
N HIS A 41 -24.05 13.03 -10.62
CA HIS A 41 -24.18 13.87 -9.44
C HIS A 41 -24.94 13.06 -8.40
N ALA A 42 -24.26 12.20 -7.68
CA ALA A 42 -24.75 11.69 -6.42
C ALA A 42 -24.66 12.89 -5.45
N THR A 43 -25.77 13.55 -5.22
CA THR A 43 -25.96 14.38 -4.03
C THR A 43 -25.49 13.55 -2.85
N PRO A 44 -24.54 14.01 -2.00
CA PRO A 44 -24.20 13.27 -0.81
C PRO A 44 -25.50 13.04 -0.02
N PRO A 45 -25.80 11.83 0.42
CA PRO A 45 -26.97 11.58 1.25
C PRO A 45 -26.88 12.50 2.45
N GLY A 46 -27.96 13.26 2.67
CA GLY A 46 -28.04 14.28 3.73
C GLY A 46 -27.66 13.68 5.07
N GLY A 47 -26.76 14.38 5.77
CA GLY A 47 -26.55 14.41 7.22
C GLY A 47 -26.83 13.17 8.05
N THR A 48 -26.29 12.00 7.68
CA THR A 48 -26.05 10.93 8.65
C THR A 48 -24.73 11.25 9.35
N ALA A 49 -24.78 11.36 10.68
CA ALA A 49 -23.56 11.40 11.50
C ALA A 49 -22.60 10.35 10.95
N ILE A 50 -21.43 10.78 10.47
CA ILE A 50 -20.40 9.85 9.96
C ILE A 50 -20.08 8.97 11.14
N ALA A 51 -20.45 7.68 11.07
CA ALA A 51 -20.06 6.71 12.07
C ALA A 51 -18.54 6.92 12.29
N ARG A 52 -18.14 7.09 13.57
CA ARG A 52 -16.73 7.44 13.88
C ARG A 52 -15.85 6.37 13.29
N PRO A 53 -14.84 6.71 12.47
CA PRO A 53 -13.98 5.70 11.89
C PRO A 53 -13.31 4.89 12.98
N HIS A 54 -13.16 3.58 12.75
CA HIS A 54 -12.45 2.69 13.65
C HIS A 54 -10.98 3.10 13.82
N THR A 55 -10.44 2.97 15.04
CA THR A 55 -9.01 3.08 15.32
C THR A 55 -8.35 1.69 15.27
N TRP A 56 -7.18 1.60 14.65
CA TRP A 56 -6.46 0.34 14.44
C TRP A 56 -5.34 0.10 15.46
N LEU A 57 -4.84 1.18 16.05
CA LEU A 57 -3.72 1.17 17.01
C LEU A 57 -4.15 1.61 18.39
N LEU A 58 -5.10 2.53 18.46
CA LEU A 58 -5.63 3.05 19.71
C LEU A 58 -6.86 2.24 20.15
N ALA A 59 -7.05 2.10 21.45
CA ALA A 59 -8.26 1.48 21.99
C ALA A 59 -9.51 2.36 21.81
N SER A 60 -9.33 3.68 21.67
CA SER A 60 -10.41 4.65 21.43
C SER A 60 -9.85 5.96 20.85
N ALA A 61 -10.70 6.71 20.15
CA ALA A 61 -10.35 8.00 19.56
C ALA A 61 -9.82 9.02 20.58
N ASN A 62 -10.31 8.99 21.81
CA ASN A 62 -9.96 9.92 22.87
C ASN A 62 -8.77 9.48 23.75
N GLN A 63 -8.17 8.33 23.49
CA GLN A 63 -7.09 7.76 24.32
C GLN A 63 -5.90 8.71 24.49
N LEU A 64 -5.55 9.46 23.46
CA LEU A 64 -4.44 10.42 23.45
C LEU A 64 -4.91 11.85 23.23
N ARG A 65 -6.17 12.16 23.58
CA ARG A 65 -6.71 13.52 23.43
C ARG A 65 -5.82 14.54 24.14
N PRO A 66 -5.30 15.56 23.45
CA PRO A 66 -4.53 16.62 24.09
C PRO A 66 -5.36 17.39 25.10
N PRO A 67 -4.75 18.10 26.07
CA PRO A 67 -5.48 18.99 26.96
C PRO A 67 -6.18 20.10 26.17
N PRO A 68 -7.24 20.74 26.77
CA PRO A 68 -7.94 21.86 26.12
C PRO A 68 -6.95 22.94 25.69
N PRO A 69 -7.15 23.58 24.52
CA PRO A 69 -6.30 24.66 24.08
C PRO A 69 -6.53 25.93 24.92
N ALA A 70 -5.48 26.71 25.16
CA ALA A 70 -5.62 28.07 25.66
C ALA A 70 -6.25 28.97 24.58
N ALA A 71 -6.78 30.13 25.01
CA ALA A 71 -7.23 31.15 24.05
C ALA A 71 -6.08 31.58 23.12
N PRO A 72 -6.37 31.93 21.84
CA PRO A 72 -5.34 32.43 20.93
C PRO A 72 -4.67 33.67 21.49
N THR A 73 -3.36 33.74 21.40
CA THR A 73 -2.59 34.91 21.84
C THR A 73 -2.46 35.93 20.70
N ARG A 74 -2.29 37.23 21.05
CA ARG A 74 -1.97 38.25 20.05
C ARG A 74 -0.69 37.91 19.28
N GLY A 75 0.31 37.32 19.96
CA GLY A 75 1.57 36.88 19.33
C GLY A 75 1.40 35.82 18.24
N GLU A 76 0.46 34.88 18.43
CA GLU A 76 0.14 33.86 17.38
C GLU A 76 -0.54 34.52 16.16
N LEU A 77 -1.48 35.47 16.40
CA LEU A 77 -2.12 36.21 15.29
C LEU A 77 -1.11 37.06 14.51
N ASP A 78 -0.23 37.79 15.21
CA ASP A 78 0.84 38.58 14.58
C ASP A 78 1.84 37.70 13.81
N GLU A 79 2.11 36.49 14.29
CA GLU A 79 2.92 35.50 13.55
C GLU A 79 2.27 35.12 12.20
N LEU A 80 0.97 34.81 12.20
CA LEU A 80 0.25 34.45 10.99
C LEU A 80 0.17 35.63 10.00
N LEU A 81 -0.02 36.85 10.45
CA LEU A 81 0.03 38.03 9.58
C LEU A 81 1.42 38.23 8.96
N ARG A 82 2.50 38.04 9.73
CA ARG A 82 3.87 38.09 9.20
C ARG A 82 4.10 36.97 8.14
N MET A 83 3.66 35.74 8.42
CA MET A 83 3.78 34.62 7.47
C MET A 83 2.99 34.89 6.20
N GLN A 84 1.79 35.44 6.33
CA GLN A 84 0.97 35.84 5.17
C GLN A 84 1.67 36.88 4.30
N ALA A 85 2.31 37.89 4.90
CA ALA A 85 3.05 38.94 4.17
C ALA A 85 4.25 38.35 3.40
N LEU A 86 4.80 37.21 3.82
CA LEU A 86 5.93 36.54 3.20
C LEU A 86 5.50 35.44 2.19
N ARG A 87 4.21 35.27 1.93
CA ARG A 87 3.72 34.29 0.96
C ARG A 87 4.27 34.59 -0.44
N SER A 88 4.78 33.58 -1.10
CA SER A 88 5.30 33.60 -2.45
C SER A 88 4.66 32.52 -3.31
N ALA A 89 4.95 32.48 -4.60
CA ALA A 89 4.54 31.38 -5.47
C ALA A 89 5.01 30.02 -4.95
N VAL A 90 6.25 29.95 -4.40
CA VAL A 90 6.81 28.73 -3.79
C VAL A 90 6.00 28.32 -2.56
N THR A 91 5.69 29.25 -1.68
CA THR A 91 4.86 29.01 -0.49
C THR A 91 3.47 28.49 -0.88
N ASN A 92 2.84 29.14 -1.87
CA ASN A 92 1.52 28.72 -2.36
C ASN A 92 1.54 27.33 -2.97
N ALA A 93 2.59 26.96 -3.71
CA ALA A 93 2.78 25.61 -4.23
C ALA A 93 2.97 24.58 -3.10
N ALA A 94 3.72 24.90 -2.06
CA ALA A 94 3.89 24.03 -0.89
C ALA A 94 2.56 23.84 -0.13
N ILE A 95 1.79 24.91 0.08
CA ILE A 95 0.44 24.82 0.67
C ILE A 95 -0.45 23.92 -0.15
N ALA A 96 -0.48 24.09 -1.48
CA ALA A 96 -1.28 23.25 -2.38
C ALA A 96 -0.85 21.78 -2.31
N HIS A 97 0.46 21.51 -2.36
CA HIS A 97 1.03 20.17 -2.27
C HIS A 97 0.63 19.46 -0.97
N TRP A 98 0.88 20.08 0.19
CA TRP A 98 0.60 19.45 1.48
C TRP A 98 -0.90 19.39 1.82
N ASN A 99 -1.77 20.05 1.05
CA ASN A 99 -3.23 19.94 1.15
C ASN A 99 -3.82 18.90 0.18
N GLU A 100 -3.02 18.27 -0.68
CA GLU A 100 -3.53 17.30 -1.64
C GLU A 100 -4.18 16.10 -0.94
N GLY A 101 -5.40 15.73 -1.36
CA GLY A 101 -6.17 14.67 -0.71
C GLY A 101 -6.31 14.91 0.79
N ALA A 102 -6.63 16.16 1.14
CA ALA A 102 -6.83 16.62 2.51
C ALA A 102 -5.61 16.33 3.44
N GLY A 103 -4.40 16.44 2.89
CA GLY A 103 -3.13 16.33 3.62
C GLY A 103 -2.58 14.90 3.77
N VAL A 104 -3.30 13.87 3.32
CA VAL A 104 -2.88 12.45 3.45
C VAL A 104 -2.06 11.99 2.26
N LEU A 105 -2.46 12.34 1.02
CA LEU A 105 -1.83 11.84 -0.21
C LEU A 105 -0.34 12.17 -0.36
N PRO A 106 0.18 13.33 0.07
CA PRO A 106 1.62 13.59 0.01
C PRO A 106 2.45 12.57 0.78
N TRP A 107 1.97 12.10 1.94
CA TRP A 107 2.65 11.09 2.75
C TRP A 107 2.61 9.70 2.10
N THR A 108 1.51 9.36 1.43
CA THR A 108 1.43 8.16 0.59
C THR A 108 2.47 8.23 -0.54
N THR A 109 2.60 9.39 -1.20
CA THR A 109 3.61 9.61 -2.24
C THR A 109 5.04 9.43 -1.71
N VAL A 110 5.33 10.00 -0.53
CA VAL A 110 6.64 9.83 0.14
C VAL A 110 6.91 8.34 0.42
N ALA A 111 5.93 7.61 0.94
CA ALA A 111 6.09 6.18 1.24
C ALA A 111 6.34 5.34 -0.03
N LEU A 112 5.58 5.57 -1.09
CA LEU A 112 5.76 4.87 -2.37
C LEU A 112 7.12 5.17 -3.01
N ASP A 113 7.61 6.42 -2.92
CA ASP A 113 8.96 6.78 -3.35
C ASP A 113 10.04 6.06 -2.54
N LEU A 114 9.86 5.95 -1.21
CA LEU A 114 10.76 5.17 -0.35
C LEU A 114 10.76 3.69 -0.72
N VAL A 115 9.59 3.06 -0.89
CA VAL A 115 9.47 1.67 -1.36
C VAL A 115 10.24 1.46 -2.66
N LYS A 116 10.06 2.36 -3.63
CA LYS A 116 10.73 2.31 -4.93
C LYS A 116 12.24 2.45 -4.81
N ARG A 117 12.73 3.45 -4.09
CA ARG A 117 14.16 3.75 -3.97
C ARG A 117 14.93 2.70 -3.17
N THR A 118 14.32 2.16 -2.11
CA THR A 118 14.93 1.12 -1.27
C THR A 118 14.74 -0.29 -1.84
N ARG A 119 14.05 -0.42 -2.98
CA ARG A 119 13.71 -1.71 -3.60
C ARG A 119 13.11 -2.69 -2.61
N ARG A 120 12.21 -2.19 -1.77
CA ARG A 120 11.59 -2.98 -0.71
C ARG A 120 10.81 -4.13 -1.34
N ASN A 121 11.02 -5.36 -0.84
CA ASN A 121 10.29 -6.51 -1.35
C ASN A 121 8.77 -6.34 -1.12
N PRO A 122 7.90 -6.97 -1.95
CA PRO A 122 6.46 -6.70 -1.93
C PRO A 122 5.79 -6.94 -0.58
N VAL A 123 6.21 -7.96 0.17
CA VAL A 123 5.61 -8.31 1.48
C VAL A 123 5.93 -7.23 2.52
N ARG A 124 7.20 -6.84 2.62
CA ARG A 124 7.63 -5.77 3.52
C ARG A 124 7.09 -4.40 3.10
N ALA A 125 6.92 -4.18 1.80
CA ALA A 125 6.27 -2.97 1.29
C ALA A 125 4.79 -2.91 1.74
N GLY A 126 4.02 -3.99 1.57
CA GLY A 126 2.64 -4.08 2.04
C GLY A 126 2.51 -3.84 3.53
N ARG A 127 3.38 -4.48 4.34
CA ARG A 127 3.45 -4.26 5.79
C ARG A 127 3.74 -2.80 6.15
N ALA A 128 4.72 -2.19 5.48
CA ALA A 128 5.10 -0.80 5.75
C ALA A 128 3.97 0.18 5.45
N LEU A 129 3.27 -0.02 4.33
CA LEU A 129 2.13 0.81 3.93
C LEU A 129 0.95 0.63 4.90
N ALA A 130 0.69 -0.57 5.43
CA ALA A 130 -0.34 -0.80 6.43
C ALA A 130 -0.04 -0.07 7.75
N LEU A 131 1.18 -0.18 8.27
CA LEU A 131 1.60 0.51 9.49
C LEU A 131 1.49 2.04 9.35
N LEU A 132 1.92 2.57 8.21
CA LEU A 132 1.83 4.00 7.91
C LEU A 132 0.38 4.48 7.89
N HIS A 133 -0.47 3.83 7.09
CA HIS A 133 -1.83 4.31 6.88
C HIS A 133 -2.73 4.05 8.09
N ALA A 134 -2.47 3.00 8.87
CA ALA A 134 -3.14 2.81 10.17
C ALA A 134 -2.78 3.94 11.16
N ALA A 135 -1.50 4.35 11.23
CA ALA A 135 -1.08 5.46 12.07
C ALA A 135 -1.68 6.80 11.62
N ILE A 136 -1.73 7.04 10.31
CA ILE A 136 -2.36 8.26 9.75
C ILE A 136 -3.86 8.26 10.04
N ASN A 137 -4.56 7.13 9.85
CA ASN A 137 -5.98 7.01 10.17
C ASN A 137 -6.26 7.37 11.63
N ASP A 138 -5.53 6.75 12.54
CA ASP A 138 -5.73 6.98 13.98
C ASP A 138 -5.38 8.41 14.39
N ALA A 139 -4.36 9.01 13.76
CA ALA A 139 -4.01 10.41 13.99
C ALA A 139 -5.13 11.38 13.54
N VAL A 140 -5.76 11.08 12.40
CA VAL A 140 -6.91 11.85 11.91
C VAL A 140 -8.10 11.65 12.83
N VAL A 141 -8.45 10.42 13.19
CA VAL A 141 -9.58 10.10 14.07
C VAL A 141 -9.42 10.78 15.43
N ALA A 142 -8.25 10.68 16.05
CA ALA A 142 -7.97 11.32 17.34
C ALA A 142 -7.95 12.86 17.27
N ALA A 143 -7.46 13.42 16.16
CA ALA A 143 -7.51 14.87 15.95
C ALA A 143 -8.96 15.36 15.82
N PHE A 144 -9.82 14.64 15.10
CA PHE A 144 -11.23 14.99 14.96
C PHE A 144 -12.02 14.80 16.26
N ASP A 145 -11.71 13.77 17.06
CA ASP A 145 -12.27 13.61 18.41
C ASP A 145 -11.93 14.83 19.31
N ALA A 146 -10.69 15.30 19.28
CA ALA A 146 -10.29 16.49 20.02
C ALA A 146 -10.95 17.76 19.49
N LYS A 147 -11.16 17.90 18.17
CA LYS A 147 -11.87 19.03 17.56
C LYS A 147 -13.34 19.10 17.97
N GLU A 148 -14.00 17.96 18.16
CA GLU A 148 -15.36 17.89 18.68
C GLU A 148 -15.43 18.21 20.17
N ALA A 149 -14.42 17.76 20.94
CA ALA A 149 -14.35 18.01 22.38
C ALA A 149 -14.03 19.46 22.71
N TYR A 150 -13.23 20.14 21.87
CA TYR A 150 -12.72 21.48 22.13
C TYR A 150 -12.92 22.37 20.92
N PHE A 151 -13.94 23.22 20.97
CA PHE A 151 -14.12 24.21 19.91
C PHE A 151 -13.11 25.36 20.06
N ARG A 152 -12.37 25.63 19.01
CA ARG A 152 -11.48 26.79 18.87
C ARG A 152 -11.70 27.45 17.52
N GLU A 153 -12.00 28.73 17.52
CA GLU A 153 -12.23 29.50 16.30
C GLU A 153 -11.00 29.59 15.43
N ARG A 154 -11.23 29.62 14.11
CA ARG A 154 -10.16 29.77 13.14
C ARG A 154 -9.52 31.16 13.20
N PRO A 155 -8.20 31.27 12.86
CA PRO A 155 -7.50 32.56 12.87
C PRO A 155 -8.22 33.65 12.08
N ALA A 156 -8.76 33.35 10.91
CA ALA A 156 -9.48 34.32 10.05
C ALA A 156 -10.82 34.79 10.63
N VAL A 157 -11.39 34.06 11.60
CA VAL A 157 -12.61 34.50 12.32
C VAL A 157 -12.24 35.51 13.44
N VAL A 158 -11.13 35.23 14.12
CA VAL A 158 -10.66 36.08 15.25
C VAL A 158 -9.96 37.34 14.74
N GLU A 159 -9.22 37.25 13.64
CA GLU A 159 -8.50 38.34 12.98
C GLU A 159 -8.81 38.33 11.48
N PRO A 160 -9.80 39.15 11.02
CA PRO A 160 -10.24 39.14 9.62
C PRO A 160 -9.18 39.57 8.60
N ALA A 161 -8.07 40.18 9.03
CA ALA A 161 -6.93 40.47 8.16
C ALA A 161 -6.14 39.22 7.75
N ILE A 162 -6.36 38.11 8.43
CA ILE A 162 -5.75 36.82 8.05
C ILE A 162 -6.57 36.18 6.93
N LEU A 163 -5.97 36.10 5.74
CA LEU A 163 -6.55 35.47 4.56
C LEU A 163 -6.18 33.98 4.52
N GLN A 164 -7.09 33.13 4.93
CA GLN A 164 -6.87 31.67 4.91
C GLN A 164 -6.80 31.16 3.47
N GLN A 165 -5.81 30.31 3.19
CA GLN A 165 -5.69 29.52 1.95
C GLN A 165 -6.01 28.05 2.21
N GLY A 166 -6.44 27.34 1.15
CA GLY A 166 -6.80 25.92 1.20
C GLY A 166 -8.27 25.69 1.60
N PRO A 167 -8.67 24.44 1.78
CA PRO A 167 -10.05 24.09 2.08
C PRO A 167 -10.48 24.62 3.44
N ILE A 168 -11.66 25.22 3.47
CA ILE A 168 -12.30 25.69 4.71
C ILE A 168 -13.52 24.81 4.97
N THR A 169 -13.54 24.14 6.12
CA THR A 169 -14.73 23.47 6.62
C THR A 169 -15.39 24.39 7.64
N PRO A 170 -16.52 25.01 7.31
CA PRO A 170 -17.23 25.88 8.27
C PRO A 170 -17.59 25.10 9.55
N GLY A 171 -17.46 25.76 10.71
CA GLY A 171 -17.81 25.17 12.00
C GLY A 171 -16.85 24.10 12.54
N LEU A 172 -15.80 23.75 11.81
CA LEU A 172 -14.78 22.83 12.30
C LEU A 172 -13.74 23.58 13.14
N SER A 173 -13.48 23.09 14.36
CA SER A 173 -12.44 23.60 15.26
C SER A 173 -11.06 23.59 14.58
N THR A 174 -10.22 24.58 14.89
CA THR A 174 -8.84 24.61 14.42
C THR A 174 -7.91 23.69 15.23
N PHE A 175 -8.26 23.37 16.48
CA PHE A 175 -7.42 22.62 17.43
C PHE A 175 -7.84 21.14 17.56
N PRO A 176 -6.83 20.24 17.56
CA PRO A 176 -5.46 20.38 17.06
C PRO A 176 -5.41 20.39 15.53
N SER A 177 -4.27 20.78 14.91
CA SER A 177 -4.11 20.68 13.46
C SER A 177 -4.05 19.22 13.02
N GLU A 178 -5.03 18.77 12.23
CA GLU A 178 -5.08 17.40 11.68
C GLU A 178 -3.93 17.12 10.71
N GLN A 179 -3.54 18.11 9.90
CA GLN A 179 -2.39 17.97 8.98
C GLN A 179 -1.08 17.81 9.75
N ALA A 180 -0.89 18.53 10.84
CA ALA A 180 0.27 18.36 11.70
C ALA A 180 0.24 16.99 12.41
N ALA A 181 -0.93 16.48 12.80
CA ALA A 181 -1.06 15.13 13.35
C ALA A 181 -0.69 14.05 12.32
N ILE A 182 -1.17 14.17 11.08
CA ILE A 182 -0.76 13.31 9.97
C ILE A 182 0.77 13.34 9.80
N ALA A 183 1.36 14.54 9.75
CA ALA A 183 2.81 14.70 9.58
C ALA A 183 3.61 14.07 10.73
N GLY A 184 3.15 14.23 11.97
CA GLY A 184 3.76 13.62 13.14
C GLY A 184 3.71 12.09 13.11
N ALA A 185 2.55 11.51 12.79
CA ALA A 185 2.37 10.07 12.68
C ALA A 185 3.21 9.48 11.54
N ALA A 186 3.08 10.05 10.33
CA ALA A 186 3.78 9.58 9.15
C ALA A 186 5.30 9.64 9.31
N SER A 187 5.85 10.75 9.78
CA SER A 187 7.30 10.89 9.97
C SER A 187 7.85 9.87 10.97
N THR A 188 7.16 9.65 12.09
CA THR A 188 7.58 8.69 13.12
C THR A 188 7.63 7.27 12.56
N VAL A 189 6.61 6.86 11.81
CA VAL A 189 6.53 5.52 11.21
C VAL A 189 7.57 5.35 10.10
N LEU A 190 7.72 6.34 9.22
CA LEU A 190 8.65 6.24 8.08
C LEU A 190 10.12 6.20 8.53
N ILE A 191 10.50 6.94 9.59
CA ILE A 191 11.84 6.88 10.18
C ILE A 191 12.15 5.45 10.66
N HIS A 192 11.20 4.78 11.30
CA HIS A 192 11.37 3.41 11.78
C HIS A 192 11.46 2.40 10.63
N LEU A 193 10.59 2.54 9.63
CA LEU A 193 10.46 1.56 8.54
C LEU A 193 11.53 1.67 7.46
N PHE A 194 12.13 2.82 7.29
CA PHE A 194 13.11 3.12 6.23
C PHE A 194 14.40 3.71 6.81
N PRO A 195 15.18 2.91 7.55
CA PRO A 195 16.42 3.38 8.17
C PRO A 195 17.50 3.77 7.15
N GLU A 196 17.29 3.42 5.86
CA GLU A 196 18.15 3.84 4.75
C GLU A 196 17.95 5.32 4.36
N GLU A 197 16.81 5.93 4.77
CA GLU A 197 16.58 7.37 4.60
C GLU A 197 17.04 8.13 5.85
N THR A 198 17.56 9.35 5.67
CA THR A 198 17.99 10.11 6.82
C THR A 198 16.82 10.65 7.63
N ILE A 199 16.95 10.59 8.96
CA ILE A 199 15.97 11.11 9.91
C ILE A 199 15.68 12.59 9.64
N GLU A 200 16.73 13.36 9.32
CA GLU A 200 16.67 14.79 9.02
C GLU A 200 15.78 15.09 7.81
N ARG A 201 15.86 14.29 6.75
CA ARG A 201 15.02 14.46 5.55
C ARG A 201 13.55 14.23 5.83
N ILE A 202 13.23 13.18 6.60
CA ILE A 202 11.83 12.90 6.94
C ILE A 202 11.30 13.96 7.91
N ASN A 203 12.09 14.39 8.90
CA ASN A 203 11.72 15.45 9.81
C ASN A 203 11.58 16.82 9.11
N ALA A 204 12.41 17.12 8.13
CA ALA A 204 12.27 18.33 7.31
C ALA A 204 10.93 18.36 6.57
N ARG A 205 10.50 17.23 5.97
CA ARG A 205 9.18 17.10 5.34
C ARG A 205 8.04 17.28 6.34
N ALA A 206 8.17 16.72 7.54
CA ALA A 206 7.16 16.91 8.59
C ALA A 206 7.06 18.36 9.06
N SER A 207 8.20 19.04 9.18
CA SER A 207 8.27 20.45 9.50
C SER A 207 7.69 21.33 8.40
N ASP A 208 7.98 21.00 7.14
CA ASP A 208 7.44 21.70 5.97
C ASP A 208 5.90 21.58 5.93
N ALA A 209 5.37 20.34 6.02
CA ALA A 209 3.93 20.10 6.07
C ALA A 209 3.25 20.87 7.22
N ALA A 210 3.84 20.85 8.41
CA ALA A 210 3.31 21.56 9.59
C ALA A 210 3.37 23.09 9.42
N ASN A 211 4.44 23.62 8.83
CA ASN A 211 4.58 25.06 8.57
C ASN A 211 3.60 25.56 7.53
N THR A 212 3.21 24.75 6.53
CA THR A 212 2.19 25.18 5.56
C THR A 212 0.84 25.45 6.19
N CYS A 213 0.48 24.82 7.33
CA CYS A 213 -0.73 25.13 8.07
C CYS A 213 -0.74 26.58 8.60
N LEU A 214 0.42 27.06 9.06
CA LEU A 214 0.61 28.44 9.53
C LEU A 214 0.65 29.43 8.36
N GLN A 215 1.44 29.10 7.34
CA GLN A 215 1.54 29.89 6.11
C GLN A 215 0.19 30.04 5.42
N ALA A 216 -0.66 29.02 5.48
CA ALA A 216 -2.04 29.07 4.97
C ALA A 216 -2.98 29.92 5.83
N GLY A 217 -2.58 30.30 7.05
CA GLY A 217 -3.47 30.98 8.02
C GLY A 217 -4.59 30.06 8.54
N ALA A 218 -4.41 28.75 8.46
CA ALA A 218 -5.43 27.76 8.80
C ALA A 218 -5.45 27.38 10.28
N ASN A 219 -4.28 27.41 10.94
CA ASN A 219 -4.09 26.99 12.33
C ASN A 219 -3.17 27.96 13.08
N TYR A 220 -3.30 28.01 14.40
CA TYR A 220 -2.35 28.69 15.28
C TYR A 220 -1.10 27.84 15.53
N ARG A 221 -0.01 28.45 15.99
CA ARG A 221 1.22 27.73 16.36
C ARG A 221 0.96 26.61 17.37
N SER A 222 0.13 26.88 18.37
CA SER A 222 -0.24 25.91 19.39
C SER A 222 -1.08 24.75 18.85
N ASP A 223 -1.92 24.98 17.84
CA ASP A 223 -2.66 23.88 17.17
C ASP A 223 -1.71 22.92 16.43
N VAL A 224 -0.73 23.51 15.74
CA VAL A 224 0.28 22.76 14.99
C VAL A 224 1.17 21.96 15.93
N ALA A 225 1.61 22.56 17.04
CA ALA A 225 2.41 21.88 18.05
C ALA A 225 1.67 20.70 18.68
N ALA A 226 0.39 20.90 19.05
CA ALA A 226 -0.46 19.86 19.61
C ALA A 226 -0.70 18.73 18.59
N GLY A 227 -0.97 19.07 17.32
CA GLY A 227 -1.14 18.10 16.25
C GLY A 227 0.11 17.24 16.04
N LEU A 228 1.29 17.86 15.91
CA LEU A 228 2.56 17.13 15.77
C LEU A 228 2.82 16.20 16.95
N ALA A 229 2.57 16.66 18.19
CA ALA A 229 2.77 15.85 19.39
C ALA A 229 1.83 14.65 19.42
N LEU A 230 0.54 14.85 19.11
CA LEU A 230 -0.47 13.80 19.01
C LEU A 230 -0.07 12.76 17.95
N GLY A 231 0.26 13.23 16.75
CA GLY A 231 0.65 12.32 15.65
C GLY A 231 1.90 11.51 15.98
N ARG A 232 2.95 12.14 16.55
CA ARG A 232 4.16 11.42 16.99
C ARG A 232 3.86 10.38 18.05
N ALA A 233 2.98 10.67 18.99
CA ALA A 233 2.56 9.72 20.01
C ALA A 233 1.87 8.51 19.37
N ILE A 234 0.97 8.71 18.41
CA ILE A 234 0.29 7.64 17.69
C ILE A 234 1.26 6.86 16.79
N GLY A 235 2.18 7.55 16.12
CA GLY A 235 3.23 6.90 15.33
C GLY A 235 4.06 5.90 16.15
N LYS A 236 4.31 6.16 17.45
CA LYS A 236 4.98 5.22 18.34
C LYS A 236 4.16 3.94 18.57
N TYR A 237 2.82 4.00 18.63
CA TYR A 237 1.99 2.79 18.71
C TYR A 237 2.16 1.93 17.45
N ALA A 238 2.24 2.55 16.26
CA ALA A 238 2.52 1.80 15.03
C ALA A 238 3.92 1.18 15.05
N VAL A 239 4.93 1.89 15.53
CA VAL A 239 6.29 1.37 15.70
C VAL A 239 6.29 0.17 16.65
N THR A 240 5.71 0.30 17.84
CA THR A 240 5.60 -0.80 18.82
C THR A 240 4.86 -2.01 18.23
N ARG A 241 3.77 -1.79 17.49
CA ARG A 241 3.10 -2.89 16.79
C ARG A 241 4.03 -3.54 15.77
N GLY A 242 4.74 -2.74 14.98
CA GLY A 242 5.67 -3.24 13.96
C GLY A 242 6.84 -4.03 14.55
N GLU A 243 7.32 -3.66 15.72
CA GLU A 243 8.36 -4.41 16.47
C GLU A 243 7.85 -5.74 17.00
N ALA A 244 6.55 -5.83 17.32
CA ALA A 244 5.91 -7.01 17.91
C ALA A 244 5.16 -7.88 16.89
N ASP A 245 5.11 -7.56 15.60
CA ASP A 245 4.28 -8.27 14.61
C ASP A 245 4.91 -9.56 14.06
N GLY A 246 6.07 -9.97 14.54
CA GLY A 246 6.76 -11.18 14.11
C GLY A 246 7.64 -11.01 12.87
N SER A 247 7.68 -9.82 12.26
CA SER A 247 8.47 -9.59 11.04
C SER A 247 9.98 -9.65 11.22
N ASN A 248 10.44 -9.66 12.46
CA ASN A 248 11.85 -9.79 12.83
C ASN A 248 12.27 -11.26 13.08
N GLN A 249 11.35 -12.22 12.94
CA GLN A 249 11.70 -13.64 13.10
C GLN A 249 12.62 -14.08 11.96
N GLU A 250 13.70 -14.75 12.35
CA GLU A 250 14.64 -15.33 11.40
C GLU A 250 14.22 -16.74 11.01
N TRP A 251 14.40 -17.07 9.74
CA TRP A 251 14.19 -18.42 9.23
C TRP A 251 15.42 -19.27 9.55
N ASP A 252 15.20 -20.49 10.03
CA ASP A 252 16.27 -21.45 10.42
C ASP A 252 17.04 -22.06 9.23
N GLY A 253 16.68 -21.67 8.00
CA GLY A 253 17.31 -22.17 6.78
C GLY A 253 16.79 -23.54 6.30
N LYS A 254 15.86 -24.18 7.04
CA LYS A 254 15.38 -25.52 6.70
C LYS A 254 14.12 -25.46 5.85
N ARG A 255 14.12 -26.21 4.77
CA ARG A 255 12.92 -26.44 3.97
C ARG A 255 12.14 -27.59 4.56
N VAL A 256 10.86 -27.36 4.85
CA VAL A 256 9.97 -28.38 5.40
C VAL A 256 9.71 -29.49 4.37
N HIS A 257 9.66 -29.12 3.10
CA HIS A 257 9.41 -30.04 1.97
C HIS A 257 10.50 -29.90 0.91
N THR A 258 10.95 -31.04 0.38
CA THR A 258 11.99 -31.13 -0.66
C THR A 258 11.65 -32.23 -1.64
N GLY A 259 12.26 -32.20 -2.84
CA GLY A 259 12.04 -33.19 -3.91
C GLY A 259 11.06 -32.71 -4.97
N GLU A 260 10.59 -33.63 -5.79
CA GLU A 260 9.66 -33.34 -6.90
C GLU A 260 8.34 -32.79 -6.35
N GLY A 261 7.79 -31.84 -7.06
CA GLY A 261 6.53 -31.17 -6.68
C GLY A 261 6.68 -30.06 -5.65
N TYR A 262 7.85 -29.92 -5.02
CA TYR A 262 8.13 -28.85 -4.08
C TYR A 262 9.03 -27.78 -4.66
N TRP A 263 8.87 -26.57 -4.18
CA TRP A 263 9.66 -25.43 -4.65
C TRP A 263 11.16 -25.65 -4.42
N ALA A 264 11.92 -25.39 -5.46
CA ALA A 264 13.37 -25.28 -5.45
C ALA A 264 13.80 -24.01 -6.20
N PRO A 265 15.05 -23.54 -6.03
CA PRO A 265 15.57 -22.41 -6.79
C PRO A 265 15.37 -22.58 -8.30
N THR A 266 14.88 -21.51 -8.95
CA THR A 266 14.50 -21.54 -10.36
C THR A 266 15.47 -20.76 -11.25
N PRO A 267 15.58 -21.14 -12.54
CA PRO A 267 16.40 -20.39 -13.50
C PRO A 267 15.92 -18.92 -13.64
N PRO A 268 16.77 -18.04 -14.12
CA PRO A 268 18.22 -18.19 -14.39
C PRO A 268 19.08 -17.93 -13.15
N ARG A 269 18.50 -17.41 -12.06
CA ARG A 269 19.25 -16.89 -10.90
C ARG A 269 19.54 -17.96 -9.84
N TYR A 270 18.75 -19.01 -9.76
CA TYR A 270 18.85 -20.07 -8.75
C TYR A 270 19.06 -19.55 -7.33
N ILE A 271 18.27 -18.53 -6.93
CA ILE A 271 18.36 -17.90 -5.60
C ILE A 271 18.06 -18.97 -4.55
N PRO A 272 19.02 -19.30 -3.65
CA PRO A 272 18.90 -20.45 -2.76
C PRO A 272 17.94 -20.22 -1.61
N TYR A 273 17.75 -18.96 -1.22
CA TYR A 273 16.91 -18.58 -0.08
C TYR A 273 15.55 -18.09 -0.58
N PRO A 274 14.45 -18.68 -0.08
CA PRO A 274 13.12 -18.23 -0.43
C PRO A 274 12.82 -16.86 0.24
N LEU A 275 11.99 -16.05 -0.43
CA LEU A 275 11.65 -14.72 0.04
C LEU A 275 10.67 -14.77 1.22
N GLU A 276 11.04 -14.19 2.36
CA GLU A 276 10.21 -13.99 3.55
C GLU A 276 9.47 -15.26 4.04
N PRO A 277 10.18 -16.38 4.27
CA PRO A 277 9.52 -17.64 4.63
C PRO A 277 8.74 -17.58 5.95
N MET A 278 9.03 -16.62 6.82
CA MET A 278 8.33 -16.43 8.09
C MET A 278 7.13 -15.48 7.99
N ALA A 279 6.86 -14.87 6.81
CA ALA A 279 5.80 -13.87 6.72
C ALA A 279 4.38 -14.41 6.93
N GLY A 280 4.16 -15.72 6.75
CA GLY A 280 2.88 -16.37 7.07
C GLY A 280 2.56 -16.43 8.58
N SER A 281 3.55 -16.18 9.44
CA SER A 281 3.38 -16.13 10.89
C SER A 281 3.30 -14.71 11.46
N TRP A 282 3.36 -13.67 10.61
CA TRP A 282 3.23 -12.30 11.09
C TRP A 282 1.81 -12.00 11.59
N HIS A 283 1.72 -11.10 12.55
CA HIS A 283 0.44 -10.73 13.13
C HIS A 283 -0.40 -9.91 12.15
N THR A 284 -1.55 -10.43 11.80
CA THR A 284 -2.57 -9.79 10.97
C THR A 284 -3.28 -8.66 11.72
N TRP A 285 -4.01 -7.83 10.98
CA TRP A 285 -4.80 -6.72 11.50
C TRP A 285 -6.25 -7.15 11.76
N ALA A 286 -6.87 -7.83 10.79
CA ALA A 286 -8.29 -8.17 10.80
C ALA A 286 -8.56 -9.67 10.77
N VAL A 287 -7.63 -10.46 10.26
CA VAL A 287 -7.77 -11.92 10.19
C VAL A 287 -7.42 -12.53 11.55
N PRO A 288 -8.36 -13.14 12.28
CA PRO A 288 -8.09 -13.64 13.63
C PRO A 288 -7.29 -14.95 13.66
N ASP A 289 -7.45 -15.80 12.64
CA ASP A 289 -6.77 -17.09 12.50
C ASP A 289 -6.43 -17.35 11.04
N VAL A 290 -5.16 -17.19 10.72
CA VAL A 290 -4.61 -17.37 9.38
C VAL A 290 -4.71 -18.83 8.93
N ALA A 291 -4.49 -19.78 9.84
CA ALA A 291 -4.51 -21.20 9.53
C ALA A 291 -5.94 -21.70 9.21
N ALA A 292 -6.94 -21.18 9.93
CA ALA A 292 -8.34 -21.49 9.65
C ALA A 292 -8.82 -20.94 8.30
N LEU A 293 -8.19 -19.86 7.82
CA LEU A 293 -8.52 -19.25 6.54
C LEU A 293 -7.72 -19.85 5.36
N ARG A 294 -6.73 -20.72 5.62
CA ARG A 294 -5.87 -21.32 4.62
C ARG A 294 -6.67 -22.11 3.59
N PRO A 295 -6.52 -21.83 2.28
CA PRO A 295 -7.17 -22.62 1.24
C PRO A 295 -6.71 -24.09 1.25
N PRO A 296 -7.52 -25.03 0.72
CA PRO A 296 -7.11 -26.44 0.58
C PRO A 296 -5.86 -26.56 -0.31
N PRO A 297 -5.12 -27.71 -0.22
CA PRO A 297 -3.90 -27.89 -0.99
C PRO A 297 -4.15 -27.86 -2.50
N PRO A 298 -3.14 -27.43 -3.31
CA PRO A 298 -3.23 -27.53 -4.78
C PRO A 298 -3.21 -28.98 -5.24
N PRO A 299 -3.56 -29.25 -6.52
CA PRO A 299 -3.42 -30.58 -7.11
C PRO A 299 -2.01 -31.16 -6.92
N ALA A 300 -1.94 -32.43 -6.52
CA ALA A 300 -0.67 -33.09 -6.27
C ALA A 300 0.16 -33.23 -7.58
N TRP A 301 1.47 -33.03 -7.46
CA TRP A 301 2.42 -33.12 -8.55
C TRP A 301 2.29 -34.44 -9.33
N GLY A 302 2.37 -34.38 -10.67
CA GLY A 302 2.28 -35.50 -11.57
C GLY A 302 0.88 -36.09 -11.78
N THR A 303 -0.13 -35.61 -11.03
CA THR A 303 -1.52 -36.06 -11.25
C THR A 303 -2.11 -35.48 -12.54
N PRO A 304 -3.16 -36.11 -13.13
CA PRO A 304 -3.83 -35.56 -14.30
C PRO A 304 -4.35 -34.12 -14.07
N ALA A 305 -4.80 -33.80 -12.87
CA ALA A 305 -5.25 -32.45 -12.52
C ALA A 305 -4.08 -31.45 -12.56
N TRP A 306 -2.92 -31.79 -11.99
CA TRP A 306 -1.73 -30.93 -12.06
C TRP A 306 -1.19 -30.78 -13.50
N LEU A 307 -1.23 -31.87 -14.30
CA LEU A 307 -0.81 -31.84 -15.72
C LEU A 307 -1.70 -30.87 -16.53
N ALA A 308 -3.01 -30.86 -16.26
CA ALA A 308 -3.93 -29.94 -16.90
C ALA A 308 -3.60 -28.46 -16.55
N GLU A 309 -3.25 -28.18 -15.29
CA GLU A 309 -2.80 -26.87 -14.85
C GLU A 309 -1.51 -26.43 -15.57
N LEU A 310 -0.52 -27.33 -15.68
CA LEU A 310 0.74 -27.05 -16.40
C LEU A 310 0.50 -26.81 -17.90
N ASP A 311 -0.39 -27.59 -18.52
CA ASP A 311 -0.74 -27.42 -19.93
C ASP A 311 -1.42 -26.07 -20.19
N ALA A 312 -2.28 -25.61 -19.28
CA ALA A 312 -2.88 -24.28 -19.34
C ALA A 312 -1.80 -23.17 -19.31
N VAL A 313 -0.73 -23.32 -18.50
CA VAL A 313 0.40 -22.38 -18.52
C VAL A 313 1.13 -22.40 -19.85
N ARG A 314 1.41 -23.60 -20.40
CA ARG A 314 2.04 -23.76 -21.74
C ARG A 314 1.24 -23.02 -22.80
N GLN A 315 -0.07 -23.26 -22.84
CA GLN A 315 -0.95 -22.61 -23.80
C GLN A 315 -0.99 -21.09 -23.63
N ALA A 316 -1.07 -20.59 -22.39
CA ALA A 316 -1.11 -19.16 -22.11
C ALA A 316 0.19 -18.45 -22.53
N THR A 317 1.34 -19.08 -22.29
CA THR A 317 2.64 -18.49 -22.66
C THR A 317 2.87 -18.55 -24.17
N ALA A 318 2.50 -19.66 -24.83
CA ALA A 318 2.66 -19.83 -26.28
C ALA A 318 1.73 -18.91 -27.10
N LYS A 319 0.54 -18.59 -26.58
CA LYS A 319 -0.47 -17.75 -27.25
C LYS A 319 -0.51 -16.31 -26.71
N ARG A 320 0.45 -15.91 -25.88
CA ARG A 320 0.50 -14.61 -25.24
C ARG A 320 0.53 -13.47 -26.25
N THR A 321 -0.44 -12.54 -26.15
CA THR A 321 -0.48 -11.35 -27.00
C THR A 321 0.43 -10.24 -26.46
N PRO A 322 0.81 -9.24 -27.27
CA PRO A 322 1.56 -8.06 -26.81
C PRO A 322 0.86 -7.32 -25.67
N GLU A 323 -0.48 -7.20 -25.70
CA GLU A 323 -1.29 -6.54 -24.68
C GLU A 323 -1.20 -7.31 -23.35
N GLN A 324 -1.30 -8.64 -23.38
CA GLN A 324 -1.12 -9.52 -22.22
C GLN A 324 0.29 -9.41 -21.64
N ALA A 325 1.31 -9.34 -22.51
CA ALA A 325 2.69 -9.10 -22.06
C ALA A 325 2.82 -7.74 -21.37
N THR A 326 2.22 -6.72 -21.91
CA THR A 326 2.23 -5.35 -21.35
C THR A 326 1.51 -5.31 -19.99
N ALA A 327 0.34 -5.92 -19.88
CA ALA A 327 -0.39 -6.05 -18.62
C ALA A 327 0.44 -6.84 -17.58
N ALA A 328 1.11 -7.92 -18.00
CA ALA A 328 1.95 -8.71 -17.12
C ALA A 328 3.16 -7.91 -16.57
N LEU A 329 3.76 -7.05 -17.39
CA LEU A 329 4.85 -6.15 -16.97
C LEU A 329 4.35 -5.04 -16.05
N PHE A 330 3.18 -4.46 -16.32
CA PHE A 330 2.57 -3.45 -15.45
C PHE A 330 2.30 -3.99 -14.05
N TRP A 331 1.58 -5.12 -13.96
CA TRP A 331 1.25 -5.75 -12.68
C TRP A 331 2.45 -6.39 -11.98
N ALA A 332 3.58 -6.53 -12.65
CA ALA A 332 4.75 -7.17 -12.05
C ALA A 332 5.18 -6.49 -10.74
N GLY A 333 5.16 -5.17 -10.70
CA GLY A 333 5.55 -4.44 -9.52
C GLY A 333 6.96 -4.79 -9.05
N ASN A 334 7.88 -4.98 -10.02
CA ASN A 334 9.25 -5.44 -9.79
C ASN A 334 10.07 -4.45 -8.96
N ASP A 335 11.27 -4.87 -8.57
CA ASP A 335 12.26 -4.03 -7.86
C ASP A 335 12.43 -2.67 -8.53
N GLY A 336 12.39 -1.61 -7.75
CA GLY A 336 12.49 -0.23 -8.23
C GLY A 336 11.17 0.36 -8.74
N THR A 337 10.04 -0.31 -8.47
CA THR A 337 8.67 0.21 -8.65
C THR A 337 7.99 0.45 -7.30
N VAL A 338 6.74 0.93 -7.34
CA VAL A 338 5.91 1.12 -6.13
C VAL A 338 5.46 -0.20 -5.49
N SER A 339 5.84 -1.36 -6.03
CA SER A 339 5.36 -2.69 -5.68
C SER A 339 3.89 -2.95 -6.07
N PRO A 340 3.42 -4.21 -6.08
CA PRO A 340 2.01 -4.51 -6.38
C PRO A 340 1.02 -3.83 -5.43
N ALA A 341 1.35 -3.70 -4.14
CA ALA A 341 0.51 -2.97 -3.18
C ALA A 341 0.44 -1.47 -3.50
N GLY A 342 1.55 -0.88 -3.94
CA GLY A 342 1.59 0.53 -4.36
C GLY A 342 0.73 0.81 -5.58
N ILE A 343 0.64 -0.11 -6.55
CA ILE A 343 -0.25 0.03 -7.72
C ILE A 343 -1.71 0.21 -7.25
N TRP A 344 -2.17 -0.59 -6.30
CA TRP A 344 -3.52 -0.47 -5.76
C TRP A 344 -3.74 0.82 -4.96
N LEU A 345 -2.69 1.34 -4.29
CA LEU A 345 -2.78 2.64 -3.62
C LEU A 345 -2.80 3.80 -4.63
N GLU A 346 -2.14 3.69 -5.78
CA GLU A 346 -2.27 4.67 -6.86
C GLU A 346 -3.70 4.69 -7.43
N ILE A 347 -4.32 3.51 -7.63
CA ILE A 347 -5.74 3.41 -8.00
C ILE A 347 -6.64 4.08 -6.94
N ALA A 348 -6.43 3.78 -5.66
CA ALA A 348 -7.18 4.41 -4.57
C ALA A 348 -7.01 5.94 -4.54
N ARG A 349 -5.78 6.45 -4.78
CA ARG A 349 -5.50 7.90 -4.87
C ARG A 349 -6.30 8.58 -5.98
N ASP A 350 -6.40 7.95 -7.15
CA ASP A 350 -7.16 8.50 -8.26
C ASP A 350 -8.65 8.60 -7.93
N MET A 351 -9.20 7.59 -7.25
CA MET A 351 -10.59 7.60 -6.79
C MET A 351 -10.82 8.67 -5.71
N ILE A 352 -9.92 8.79 -4.74
CA ILE A 352 -9.96 9.83 -3.70
C ILE A 352 -9.98 11.23 -4.31
N LYS A 353 -9.12 11.48 -5.32
CA LYS A 353 -9.06 12.77 -6.03
C LYS A 353 -10.31 13.03 -6.85
N ARG A 354 -10.78 12.03 -7.60
CA ARG A 354 -12.00 12.12 -8.41
C ARG A 354 -13.21 12.53 -7.56
N ASP A 355 -13.38 11.87 -6.42
CA ASP A 355 -14.55 12.04 -5.56
C ASP A 355 -14.35 13.13 -4.48
N ARG A 356 -13.16 13.77 -4.45
CA ARG A 356 -12.81 14.86 -3.54
C ARG A 356 -13.08 14.51 -2.08
N LEU A 357 -12.62 13.34 -1.65
CA LEU A 357 -12.84 12.85 -0.29
C LEU A 357 -12.22 13.78 0.75
N ASN A 358 -12.89 13.93 1.90
CA ASN A 358 -12.36 14.68 3.03
C ASN A 358 -11.24 13.91 3.77
N THR A 359 -10.65 14.53 4.79
CA THR A 359 -9.51 13.97 5.53
C THR A 359 -9.82 12.62 6.17
N LEU A 360 -10.97 12.48 6.85
CA LEU A 360 -11.41 11.23 7.48
C LEU A 360 -11.61 10.13 6.44
N GLN A 361 -12.32 10.45 5.37
CA GLN A 361 -12.60 9.50 4.29
C GLN A 361 -11.31 9.06 3.58
N THR A 362 -10.41 9.99 3.29
CA THR A 362 -9.13 9.71 2.63
C THR A 362 -8.26 8.80 3.49
N ALA A 363 -8.10 9.12 4.77
CA ALA A 363 -7.32 8.32 5.71
C ALA A 363 -7.90 6.89 5.83
N ARG A 364 -9.23 6.78 5.97
CA ARG A 364 -9.95 5.52 6.04
C ARG A 364 -9.72 4.65 4.81
N VAL A 365 -9.92 5.17 3.60
CA VAL A 365 -9.74 4.42 2.34
C VAL A 365 -8.34 3.84 2.26
N LEU A 366 -7.30 4.64 2.53
CA LEU A 366 -5.91 4.21 2.43
C LEU A 366 -5.55 3.20 3.54
N ALA A 367 -6.05 3.39 4.76
CA ALA A 367 -5.83 2.46 5.86
C ALA A 367 -6.45 1.09 5.57
N LEU A 368 -7.74 1.03 5.23
CA LEU A 368 -8.43 -0.22 4.95
C LEU A 368 -7.81 -0.98 3.77
N THR A 369 -7.49 -0.27 2.68
CA THR A 369 -6.86 -0.88 1.51
C THR A 369 -5.48 -1.44 1.85
N SER A 370 -4.66 -0.70 2.59
CA SER A 370 -3.31 -1.13 2.97
C SER A 370 -3.34 -2.30 3.96
N ILE A 371 -4.22 -2.26 4.95
CA ILE A 371 -4.43 -3.32 5.93
C ILE A 371 -4.87 -4.62 5.24
N ALA A 372 -5.86 -4.54 4.35
CA ALA A 372 -6.35 -5.70 3.62
C ALA A 372 -5.25 -6.35 2.77
N MET A 373 -4.42 -5.56 2.10
CA MET A 373 -3.28 -6.08 1.34
C MET A 373 -2.20 -6.69 2.23
N ALA A 374 -1.92 -6.12 3.40
CA ALA A 374 -0.96 -6.67 4.34
C ALA A 374 -1.44 -8.03 4.89
N ASP A 375 -2.69 -8.13 5.33
CA ASP A 375 -3.27 -9.38 5.79
C ASP A 375 -3.32 -10.42 4.66
N ALA A 376 -3.61 -9.99 3.43
CA ALA A 376 -3.57 -10.84 2.24
C ALA A 376 -2.17 -11.40 1.96
N PHE A 377 -1.12 -10.61 2.16
CA PHE A 377 0.26 -11.12 2.08
C PHE A 377 0.53 -12.17 3.15
N VAL A 378 0.17 -11.94 4.40
CA VAL A 378 0.37 -12.91 5.49
C VAL A 378 -0.34 -14.22 5.18
N CYS A 379 -1.65 -14.17 4.84
CA CYS A 379 -2.42 -15.37 4.53
C CYS A 379 -1.92 -16.10 3.27
N CYS A 380 -1.49 -15.36 2.25
CA CYS A 380 -0.87 -15.94 1.06
C CYS A 380 0.46 -16.63 1.38
N TRP A 381 1.31 -16.00 2.19
CA TRP A 381 2.61 -16.55 2.60
C TRP A 381 2.46 -17.76 3.51
N ASP A 382 1.44 -17.79 4.38
CA ASP A 382 1.07 -18.98 5.14
C ASP A 382 0.78 -20.16 4.22
N ALA A 383 -0.08 -20.01 3.21
CA ALA A 383 -0.36 -21.06 2.23
C ALA A 383 0.88 -21.47 1.44
N LYS A 384 1.72 -20.49 0.99
CA LYS A 384 2.94 -20.76 0.25
C LYS A 384 3.92 -21.66 1.01
N TYR A 385 4.17 -21.33 2.26
CA TYR A 385 5.16 -22.03 3.08
C TYR A 385 4.59 -23.22 3.85
N THR A 386 3.27 -23.41 3.86
CA THR A 386 2.63 -24.67 4.25
C THR A 386 2.77 -25.72 3.14
N TYR A 387 2.47 -25.36 1.89
CA TYR A 387 2.42 -26.32 0.78
C TYR A 387 3.72 -26.44 0.01
N TRP A 388 4.59 -25.45 0.00
CA TRP A 388 5.87 -25.42 -0.73
C TRP A 388 5.76 -25.82 -2.20
N SER A 389 4.65 -25.56 -2.88
CA SER A 389 4.36 -26.04 -4.22
C SER A 389 5.36 -25.51 -5.27
N ALA A 390 5.74 -26.40 -6.19
CA ALA A 390 6.67 -26.10 -7.27
C ALA A 390 6.10 -25.05 -8.24
N ARG A 391 6.98 -24.25 -8.83
CA ARG A 391 6.64 -23.30 -9.90
C ARG A 391 6.45 -24.01 -11.23
N PRO A 392 5.64 -23.47 -12.19
CA PRO A 392 5.47 -24.05 -13.52
C PRO A 392 6.80 -24.36 -14.24
N ILE A 393 7.79 -23.47 -14.14
CA ILE A 393 9.13 -23.67 -14.74
C ILE A 393 9.87 -24.90 -14.21
N GLN A 394 9.52 -25.42 -13.04
CA GLN A 394 10.08 -26.67 -12.51
C GLN A 394 9.42 -27.91 -13.16
N GLY A 395 8.18 -27.76 -13.62
CA GLY A 395 7.50 -28.82 -14.40
C GLY A 395 7.82 -28.80 -15.89
N ASP A 396 8.18 -27.61 -16.39
CA ASP A 396 8.58 -27.44 -17.78
C ASP A 396 9.58 -26.31 -17.94
N VAL A 397 10.86 -26.62 -18.05
CA VAL A 397 11.95 -25.66 -18.20
C VAL A 397 11.94 -24.90 -19.53
N THR A 398 11.11 -25.31 -20.48
CA THR A 398 10.98 -24.67 -21.80
C THR A 398 9.96 -23.55 -21.84
N LEU A 399 9.23 -23.29 -20.73
CA LEU A 399 8.23 -22.23 -20.65
C LEU A 399 8.86 -20.87 -20.97
N ASP A 400 8.22 -20.12 -21.86
CA ASP A 400 8.59 -18.73 -22.17
C ASP A 400 8.09 -17.78 -21.08
N VAL A 401 8.84 -17.68 -19.98
CA VAL A 401 8.55 -16.75 -18.88
C VAL A 401 9.01 -15.33 -19.23
N LEU A 402 8.17 -14.31 -18.98
CA LEU A 402 8.47 -12.93 -19.34
C LEU A 402 9.64 -12.31 -18.56
N PHE A 403 9.86 -12.77 -17.34
CA PHE A 403 10.94 -12.33 -16.45
C PHE A 403 11.25 -13.44 -15.41
N PRO A 404 12.38 -13.34 -14.68
CA PRO A 404 12.78 -14.39 -13.74
C PRO A 404 11.67 -14.72 -12.74
N THR A 405 11.39 -16.01 -12.58
CA THR A 405 10.42 -16.49 -11.60
C THR A 405 10.81 -16.05 -10.20
N PRO A 406 9.89 -15.46 -9.42
CA PRO A 406 10.18 -15.01 -8.07
C PRO A 406 10.60 -16.15 -7.13
N PRO A 407 11.56 -15.92 -6.19
CA PRO A 407 12.15 -16.96 -5.37
C PRO A 407 11.26 -17.33 -4.17
N PHE A 408 10.08 -17.88 -4.40
CA PHE A 408 9.16 -18.40 -3.39
C PHE A 408 8.15 -19.38 -4.00
N PRO A 409 7.51 -20.26 -3.18
CA PRO A 409 6.55 -21.26 -3.64
C PRO A 409 5.39 -20.68 -4.48
N SER A 410 4.80 -21.53 -5.33
CA SER A 410 3.79 -21.09 -6.30
C SER A 410 2.45 -20.76 -5.64
N TYR A 411 1.79 -21.74 -5.03
CA TYR A 411 0.43 -21.65 -4.51
C TYR A 411 0.37 -20.95 -3.13
N THR A 412 -0.50 -19.98 -2.92
CA THR A 412 -1.38 -19.25 -3.83
C THR A 412 -0.65 -18.10 -4.51
N SER A 413 -1.25 -17.50 -5.56
CA SER A 413 -0.67 -16.33 -6.24
C SER A 413 -0.76 -15.08 -5.37
N GLY A 414 0.41 -14.48 -5.02
CA GLY A 414 0.48 -13.26 -4.23
C GLY A 414 -0.26 -12.08 -4.87
N HIS A 415 -0.05 -11.87 -6.18
CA HIS A 415 -0.74 -10.80 -6.92
C HIS A 415 -2.27 -10.97 -6.92
N ALA A 416 -2.74 -12.21 -7.13
CA ALA A 416 -4.17 -12.49 -7.11
C ALA A 416 -4.77 -12.24 -5.72
N THR A 417 -4.08 -12.67 -4.65
CA THR A 417 -4.57 -12.53 -3.28
C THR A 417 -4.64 -11.07 -2.85
N ILE A 418 -3.57 -10.28 -3.03
CA ILE A 418 -3.59 -8.85 -2.66
C ILE A 418 -4.56 -8.04 -3.53
N SER A 419 -4.66 -8.37 -4.83
CA SER A 419 -5.59 -7.65 -5.72
C SER A 419 -7.04 -7.95 -5.39
N GLY A 420 -7.36 -9.21 -5.03
CA GLY A 420 -8.67 -9.58 -4.54
C GLY A 420 -9.04 -8.82 -3.27
N ALA A 421 -8.10 -8.67 -2.32
CA ALA A 421 -8.33 -7.94 -1.08
C ALA A 421 -8.53 -6.44 -1.32
N ALA A 422 -7.67 -5.82 -2.12
CA ALA A 422 -7.76 -4.40 -2.45
C ALA A 422 -9.07 -4.08 -3.20
N ALA A 423 -9.42 -4.87 -4.22
CA ALA A 423 -10.65 -4.68 -4.98
C ALA A 423 -11.91 -4.87 -4.12
N ALA A 424 -11.92 -5.84 -3.20
CA ALA A 424 -13.05 -6.05 -2.29
C ALA A 424 -13.24 -4.85 -1.34
N VAL A 425 -12.16 -4.32 -0.78
CA VAL A 425 -12.23 -3.13 0.09
C VAL A 425 -12.66 -1.90 -0.69
N LEU A 426 -11.99 -1.60 -1.80
CA LEU A 426 -12.31 -0.41 -2.61
C LEU A 426 -13.72 -0.51 -3.19
N GLY A 427 -14.15 -1.69 -3.69
CA GLY A 427 -15.50 -1.91 -4.19
C GLY A 427 -16.59 -1.80 -3.10
N GLY A 428 -16.27 -2.16 -1.85
CA GLY A 428 -17.15 -1.92 -0.70
C GLY A 428 -17.30 -0.46 -0.33
N ILE A 429 -16.23 0.34 -0.49
CA ILE A 429 -16.24 1.79 -0.21
C ILE A 429 -16.82 2.58 -1.40
N PHE A 430 -16.55 2.14 -2.63
CA PHE A 430 -16.99 2.77 -3.89
C PHE A 430 -17.86 1.79 -4.70
N PRO A 431 -19.10 1.52 -4.30
CA PRO A 431 -19.94 0.48 -4.92
C PRO A 431 -20.19 0.68 -6.42
N SER A 432 -20.21 1.93 -6.88
CA SER A 432 -20.36 2.25 -8.31
C SER A 432 -19.18 1.78 -9.18
N ASP A 433 -18.01 1.62 -8.59
CA ASP A 433 -16.77 1.21 -9.26
C ASP A 433 -16.44 -0.27 -9.02
N ALA A 434 -17.24 -1.00 -8.22
CA ALA A 434 -16.93 -2.35 -7.78
C ALA A 434 -16.67 -3.32 -8.94
N HIS A 435 -17.41 -3.20 -10.04
CA HIS A 435 -17.23 -4.03 -11.23
C HIS A 435 -15.86 -3.78 -11.91
N ASP A 436 -15.48 -2.52 -12.07
CA ASP A 436 -14.21 -2.15 -12.73
C ASP A 436 -13.01 -2.51 -11.84
N LEU A 437 -13.15 -2.36 -10.52
CA LEU A 437 -12.13 -2.77 -9.55
C LEU A 437 -11.93 -4.28 -9.56
N ASP A 438 -13.01 -5.04 -9.64
CA ASP A 438 -12.94 -6.51 -9.74
C ASP A 438 -12.31 -6.95 -11.08
N ALA A 439 -12.64 -6.29 -12.20
CA ALA A 439 -12.03 -6.54 -13.50
C ALA A 439 -10.50 -6.30 -13.47
N ARG A 440 -10.03 -5.24 -12.78
CA ARG A 440 -8.61 -4.98 -12.56
C ARG A 440 -7.94 -6.08 -11.72
N ALA A 441 -8.61 -6.59 -10.69
CA ALA A 441 -8.09 -7.69 -9.88
C ALA A 441 -7.99 -8.98 -10.70
N VAL A 442 -8.96 -9.25 -11.59
CA VAL A 442 -8.93 -10.36 -12.54
C VAL A 442 -7.79 -10.19 -13.56
N GLU A 443 -7.55 -8.99 -14.06
CA GLU A 443 -6.41 -8.71 -14.95
C GLU A 443 -5.07 -8.95 -14.21
N ALA A 444 -4.92 -8.44 -12.99
CA ALA A 444 -3.73 -8.66 -12.15
C ALA A 444 -3.49 -10.16 -11.91
N LYS A 445 -4.53 -10.92 -11.64
CA LYS A 445 -4.52 -12.39 -11.53
C LYS A 445 -4.02 -13.04 -12.84
N ASN A 446 -4.67 -12.73 -13.96
CA ASN A 446 -4.37 -13.32 -15.26
C ASN A 446 -2.96 -12.96 -15.75
N SER A 447 -2.47 -11.78 -15.38
CA SER A 447 -1.14 -11.30 -15.71
C SER A 447 -0.04 -12.27 -15.24
N ARG A 448 -0.27 -13.04 -14.18
CA ARG A 448 0.69 -14.02 -13.65
C ARG A 448 0.68 -15.32 -14.45
N LEU A 449 -0.47 -15.73 -14.98
CA LEU A 449 -0.58 -16.84 -15.94
C LEU A 449 0.11 -16.45 -17.25
N TRP A 450 -0.18 -15.26 -17.78
CA TRP A 450 0.46 -14.76 -19.00
C TRP A 450 1.98 -14.61 -18.84
N ALA A 451 2.47 -14.29 -17.67
CA ALA A 451 3.89 -14.20 -17.37
C ALA A 451 4.57 -15.59 -17.26
N GLY A 452 3.81 -16.67 -17.09
CA GLY A 452 4.32 -18.05 -17.13
C GLY A 452 4.79 -18.61 -15.79
N PHE A 453 4.46 -18.01 -14.64
CA PHE A 453 4.98 -18.49 -13.35
C PHE A 453 3.96 -18.74 -12.25
N HIS A 454 2.68 -18.80 -12.61
CA HIS A 454 1.59 -19.30 -11.76
C HIS A 454 0.65 -20.20 -12.56
N TYR A 455 0.20 -21.24 -11.92
CA TYR A 455 -0.88 -22.08 -12.44
C TYR A 455 -2.23 -21.33 -12.36
N PRO A 456 -3.24 -21.68 -13.20
CA PRO A 456 -4.60 -21.17 -13.05
C PRO A 456 -5.15 -21.29 -11.62
N ILE A 457 -4.99 -22.46 -11.00
CA ILE A 457 -5.47 -22.72 -9.63
C ILE A 457 -4.83 -21.80 -8.59
N ASP A 458 -3.53 -21.46 -8.72
CA ASP A 458 -2.86 -20.50 -7.83
C ASP A 458 -3.55 -19.15 -7.86
N ASN A 459 -3.95 -18.74 -9.05
CA ASN A 459 -4.54 -17.44 -9.35
C ASN A 459 -6.02 -17.39 -8.92
N ASP A 460 -6.79 -18.41 -9.23
CA ASP A 460 -8.23 -18.43 -8.94
C ASP A 460 -8.50 -18.54 -7.44
N VAL A 461 -7.79 -19.43 -6.77
CA VAL A 461 -7.87 -19.57 -5.31
C VAL A 461 -7.31 -18.34 -4.63
N GLY A 462 -6.18 -17.80 -5.11
CA GLY A 462 -5.61 -16.57 -4.55
C GLY A 462 -6.59 -15.40 -4.62
N LEU A 463 -7.25 -15.18 -5.76
CA LEU A 463 -8.23 -14.11 -5.92
C LEU A 463 -9.44 -14.27 -4.98
N ALA A 464 -9.97 -15.48 -4.89
CA ALA A 464 -11.10 -15.77 -3.99
C ALA A 464 -10.73 -15.56 -2.52
N HIS A 465 -9.55 -16.03 -2.12
CA HIS A 465 -8.98 -15.85 -0.79
C HIS A 465 -8.79 -14.37 -0.44
N GLY A 466 -8.20 -13.59 -1.37
CA GLY A 466 -8.05 -12.15 -1.19
C GLY A 466 -9.38 -11.42 -1.01
N ARG A 467 -10.39 -11.73 -1.84
CA ARG A 467 -11.74 -11.16 -1.69
C ARG A 467 -12.35 -11.45 -0.32
N GLN A 468 -12.13 -12.66 0.23
CA GLN A 468 -12.57 -13.01 1.56
C GLN A 468 -11.88 -12.17 2.63
N ILE A 469 -10.56 -12.00 2.54
CA ILE A 469 -9.78 -11.18 3.48
C ILE A 469 -10.23 -9.71 3.43
N GLY A 470 -10.44 -9.15 2.22
CA GLY A 470 -10.94 -7.78 2.08
C GLY A 470 -12.30 -7.57 2.75
N ARG A 471 -13.22 -8.54 2.67
CA ARG A 471 -14.50 -8.50 3.40
C ARG A 471 -14.31 -8.52 4.91
N LEU A 472 -13.43 -9.37 5.44
CA LEU A 472 -13.13 -9.42 6.88
C LEU A 472 -12.61 -8.07 7.42
N VAL A 473 -11.80 -7.35 6.63
CA VAL A 473 -11.34 -6.02 7.01
C VAL A 473 -12.50 -5.03 7.09
N LEU A 474 -13.41 -5.04 6.12
CA LEU A 474 -14.62 -4.18 6.15
C LEU A 474 -15.55 -4.53 7.31
N GLU A 475 -15.77 -5.83 7.58
CA GLU A 475 -16.59 -6.32 8.68
C GLU A 475 -15.99 -5.89 10.03
N ARG A 476 -14.68 -6.04 10.22
CA ARG A 476 -14.02 -5.61 11.47
C ARG A 476 -14.16 -4.12 11.71
N GLU A 477 -14.08 -3.29 10.69
CA GLU A 477 -14.29 -1.86 10.83
C GLU A 477 -15.69 -1.52 11.32
N THR A 478 -16.70 -2.26 10.86
CA THR A 478 -18.11 -1.99 11.20
C THR A 478 -18.54 -2.60 12.54
N THR A 479 -17.89 -3.67 12.99
CA THR A 479 -18.30 -4.41 14.21
C THR A 479 -17.83 -3.73 15.51
N THR A 480 -16.95 -2.75 15.42
CA THR A 480 -16.40 -2.03 16.60
C THR A 480 -17.15 -0.73 16.90
N LEU A 481 -18.27 -0.49 16.22
CA LEU A 481 -19.25 0.58 16.45
C LEU A 481 -20.36 0.12 17.36
#